data_ef571b9a15223d011713765767c9d642
#
_entry.id   ef571b9a15223d011713765767c9d642
#
_cell.length_a   1.000
_cell.length_b   1.000
_cell.length_c   1.000
_cell.angle_alpha   90.00
_cell.angle_beta   90.00
_cell.angle_gamma   90.00
#
_symmetry.space_group_name_H-M   'P 1'
#
loop_
_entity.id
_entity.type
_entity.pdbx_description
1 polymer ?
#
loop_
_entity_poly.entity_id
_entity_poly.type
_entity_poly.pdbx_seq_one_letter_code
_entity_poly.pdbx_strand_id
1 'polypeptide(L)'
;MNRFCLQKILTRQHITQGGKMRLSVSQIGTFANCPEQWRRRYIEGEKIPPGIAAHVGQGVHKGAEVNWRAKIQTGQDEPLDVVLDAARDGYVHAMQGGVYVPPEGKSSFKKDAAESLDRVIKMARVFREKFAPAIRPKFVEKRIEFTDPRTPHLSWLGFLDLVTEDGRLSDLKTSARAWSQSRADSSIQASAYWRFLQEVEGKPPEKITFDVISCGKGAAKLTSLETSRTAHDWDALLLRADAMIRMVEAGIFPPAEPGSWLCGPKWCGYYWTCPYIPAHKKNR
;
A
#
# COMPACT_ATOMS: atom_id res chain seq x y z
N MET A 1 -22.20 19.12 14.49
CA MET A 1 -20.87 19.43 15.08
C MET A 1 -20.02 20.12 14.03
N ASN A 2 -19.49 21.28 14.33
CA ASN A 2 -18.95 22.25 13.35
C ASN A 2 -17.66 21.75 12.65
N ARG A 3 -17.44 22.14 11.37
CA ARG A 3 -16.17 22.06 10.60
C ARG A 3 -14.91 22.44 11.40
N PHE A 4 -15.06 23.26 12.45
CA PHE A 4 -14.01 23.63 13.40
C PHE A 4 -13.48 22.47 14.26
N CYS A 5 -14.23 21.37 14.42
CA CYS A 5 -13.79 20.24 15.25
C CYS A 5 -12.78 19.34 14.51
N LEU A 6 -12.96 19.16 13.19
CA LEU A 6 -12.02 18.39 12.35
C LEU A 6 -10.62 19.03 12.28
N GLN A 7 -10.56 20.37 12.20
CA GLN A 7 -9.29 21.10 12.17
C GLN A 7 -8.49 20.98 13.47
N LYS A 8 -9.15 20.68 14.60
CA LYS A 8 -8.47 20.42 15.88
C LYS A 8 -8.02 18.97 16.04
N ILE A 9 -8.65 18.04 15.32
CA ILE A 9 -8.42 16.60 15.46
C ILE A 9 -7.37 16.09 14.47
N LEU A 10 -7.32 16.66 13.25
CA LEU A 10 -6.39 16.23 12.20
C LEU A 10 -5.12 17.09 12.22
N THR A 11 -3.97 16.42 12.24
CA THR A 11 -2.67 17.10 12.11
C THR A 11 -2.53 17.76 10.73
N ARG A 12 -1.69 18.80 10.61
CA ARG A 12 -1.42 19.52 9.34
C ARG A 12 -1.04 18.60 8.17
N GLN A 13 -0.57 17.38 8.44
CA GLN A 13 -0.20 16.42 7.39
C GLN A 13 -1.40 15.79 6.66
N HIS A 14 -2.59 15.84 7.25
CA HIS A 14 -3.82 15.24 6.69
C HIS A 14 -4.77 16.27 6.10
N ILE A 15 -4.44 17.55 6.16
CA ILE A 15 -5.24 18.65 5.61
C ILE A 15 -4.42 19.34 4.53
N THR A 16 -5.03 19.59 3.36
CA THR A 16 -4.41 20.41 2.30
C THR A 16 -4.34 21.87 2.72
N GLN A 17 -3.56 22.70 2.00
CA GLN A 17 -3.55 24.15 2.19
C GLN A 17 -4.95 24.79 2.02
N GLY A 18 -5.86 24.16 1.26
CA GLY A 18 -7.26 24.56 1.10
C GLY A 18 -8.23 23.98 2.13
N GLY A 19 -7.74 23.40 3.25
CA GLY A 19 -8.60 22.87 4.32
C GLY A 19 -9.32 21.56 3.98
N LYS A 20 -8.99 20.90 2.87
CA LYS A 20 -9.55 19.59 2.49
C LYS A 20 -8.81 18.47 3.19
N MET A 21 -9.54 17.44 3.60
CA MET A 21 -8.90 16.23 4.13
C MET A 21 -8.23 15.43 3.02
N ARG A 22 -6.95 15.10 3.18
CA ARG A 22 -6.25 14.18 2.29
C ARG A 22 -6.62 12.75 2.62
N LEU A 23 -7.09 12.03 1.62
CA LEU A 23 -7.52 10.65 1.75
C LEU A 23 -6.82 9.76 0.72
N SER A 24 -6.21 8.68 1.18
CA SER A 24 -5.68 7.62 0.33
C SER A 24 -6.48 6.34 0.50
N VAL A 25 -6.41 5.46 -0.51
CA VAL A 25 -7.08 4.15 -0.45
C VAL A 25 -6.58 3.31 0.72
N SER A 26 -5.30 3.41 1.05
CA SER A 26 -4.73 2.71 2.21
C SER A 26 -5.32 3.21 3.53
N GLN A 27 -5.68 4.49 3.65
CA GLN A 27 -6.39 5.01 4.83
C GLN A 27 -7.79 4.41 4.94
N ILE A 28 -8.54 4.33 3.83
CA ILE A 28 -9.87 3.70 3.80
C ILE A 28 -9.76 2.23 4.22
N GLY A 29 -8.79 1.50 3.67
CA GLY A 29 -8.54 0.12 4.05
C GLY A 29 -8.19 -0.05 5.54
N THR A 30 -7.35 0.83 6.08
CA THR A 30 -6.99 0.81 7.50
C THR A 30 -8.22 1.09 8.38
N PHE A 31 -9.03 2.09 8.00
CA PHE A 31 -10.25 2.43 8.73
C PHE A 31 -11.27 1.29 8.67
N ALA A 32 -11.49 0.71 7.50
CA ALA A 32 -12.42 -0.41 7.33
C ALA A 32 -12.01 -1.63 8.18
N ASN A 33 -10.73 -1.88 8.35
CA ASN A 33 -10.21 -2.98 9.17
C ASN A 33 -10.30 -2.68 10.67
N CYS A 34 -9.98 -1.47 11.10
CA CYS A 34 -10.01 -1.06 12.49
C CYS A 34 -9.99 0.48 12.58
N PRO A 35 -11.16 1.14 12.76
CA PRO A 35 -11.24 2.59 12.96
C PRO A 35 -10.36 3.11 14.10
N GLU A 36 -10.24 2.36 15.21
CA GLU A 36 -9.35 2.72 16.32
C GLU A 36 -7.87 2.73 15.92
N GLN A 37 -7.42 1.76 15.11
CA GLN A 37 -6.06 1.75 14.57
C GLN A 37 -5.81 2.97 13.69
N TRP A 38 -6.79 3.32 12.84
CA TRP A 38 -6.72 4.51 12.01
C TRP A 38 -6.64 5.79 12.86
N ARG A 39 -7.47 5.92 13.89
CA ARG A 39 -7.48 7.07 14.80
C ARG A 39 -6.10 7.29 15.44
N ARG A 40 -5.54 6.24 16.03
CA ARG A 40 -4.21 6.31 16.67
C ARG A 40 -3.12 6.72 15.69
N ARG A 41 -3.15 6.14 14.48
CA ARG A 41 -2.15 6.42 13.47
C ARG A 41 -2.25 7.83 12.90
N TYR A 42 -3.46 8.27 12.55
CA TYR A 42 -3.67 9.48 11.74
C TYR A 42 -4.15 10.68 12.54
N ILE A 43 -4.78 10.50 13.68
CA ILE A 43 -5.18 11.59 14.58
C ILE A 43 -4.13 11.79 15.66
N GLU A 44 -3.74 10.74 16.38
CA GLU A 44 -2.78 10.83 17.49
C GLU A 44 -1.32 10.83 17.01
N GLY A 45 -1.08 10.44 15.76
CA GLY A 45 0.28 10.43 15.19
C GLY A 45 1.15 9.27 15.69
N GLU A 46 0.55 8.27 16.35
CA GLU A 46 1.25 7.08 16.82
C GLU A 46 1.66 6.19 15.63
N LYS A 47 2.86 6.36 15.12
CA LYS A 47 3.36 5.59 13.98
C LYS A 47 4.05 4.32 14.47
N ILE A 48 3.44 3.17 14.21
CA ILE A 48 4.10 1.87 14.34
C ILE A 48 4.85 1.58 13.03
N PRO A 49 6.14 1.24 13.10
CA PRO A 49 6.89 0.82 11.92
C PRO A 49 6.22 -0.38 11.25
N PRO A 50 6.33 -0.53 9.93
CA PRO A 50 5.81 -1.71 9.26
C PRO A 50 6.62 -2.97 9.63
N GLY A 51 6.02 -4.14 9.43
CA GLY A 51 6.73 -5.41 9.57
C GLY A 51 7.68 -5.68 8.39
N ILE A 52 8.58 -6.64 8.58
CA ILE A 52 9.65 -6.96 7.63
C ILE A 52 9.15 -7.24 6.19
N ALA A 53 7.94 -7.81 6.04
CA ALA A 53 7.36 -8.10 4.73
C ALA A 53 7.10 -6.83 3.89
N ALA A 54 6.77 -5.71 4.53
CA ALA A 54 6.59 -4.44 3.82
C ALA A 54 7.93 -3.88 3.32
N HIS A 55 9.01 -4.07 4.09
CA HIS A 55 10.35 -3.66 3.68
C HIS A 55 10.87 -4.50 2.50
N VAL A 56 10.52 -5.79 2.44
CA VAL A 56 10.77 -6.62 1.24
C VAL A 56 10.11 -5.98 0.02
N GLY A 57 8.84 -5.57 0.14
CA GLY A 57 8.14 -4.84 -0.92
C GLY A 57 8.89 -3.57 -1.35
N GLN A 58 9.25 -2.72 -0.39
CA GLN A 58 9.96 -1.46 -0.67
C GLN A 58 11.29 -1.69 -1.39
N GLY A 59 12.05 -2.73 -1.01
CA GLY A 59 13.26 -3.10 -1.71
C GLY A 59 13.02 -3.46 -3.18
N VAL A 60 12.08 -4.38 -3.44
CA VAL A 60 11.76 -4.82 -4.81
C VAL A 60 11.24 -3.65 -5.65
N HIS A 61 10.34 -2.82 -5.10
CA HIS A 61 9.84 -1.62 -5.77
C HIS A 61 10.96 -0.64 -6.12
N LYS A 62 11.97 -0.49 -5.23
CA LYS A 62 13.10 0.39 -5.52
C LYS A 62 13.93 -0.09 -6.70
N GLY A 63 14.20 -1.39 -6.79
CA GLY A 63 14.86 -1.98 -7.97
C GLY A 63 14.04 -1.79 -9.24
N ALA A 64 12.72 -2.00 -9.16
CA ALA A 64 11.80 -1.81 -10.28
C ALA A 64 11.74 -0.33 -10.72
N GLU A 65 11.65 0.60 -9.78
CA GLU A 65 11.65 2.05 -10.06
C GLU A 65 12.89 2.48 -10.81
N VAL A 66 14.08 2.06 -10.35
CA VAL A 66 15.35 2.39 -11.00
C VAL A 66 15.36 1.89 -12.43
N ASN A 67 15.00 0.62 -12.66
CA ASN A 67 14.94 0.03 -13.99
C ASN A 67 13.95 0.75 -14.91
N TRP A 68 12.74 0.99 -14.46
CA TRP A 68 11.70 1.60 -15.30
C TRP A 68 12.01 3.07 -15.63
N ARG A 69 12.57 3.84 -14.67
CA ARG A 69 12.99 5.21 -14.93
C ARG A 69 14.11 5.28 -15.97
N ALA A 70 15.10 4.40 -15.88
CA ALA A 70 16.15 4.29 -16.90
C ALA A 70 15.56 3.91 -18.25
N LYS A 71 14.64 2.93 -18.29
CA LYS A 71 13.99 2.48 -19.53
C LYS A 71 13.16 3.58 -20.20
N ILE A 72 12.51 4.46 -19.45
CA ILE A 72 11.84 5.66 -20.00
C ILE A 72 12.85 6.58 -20.71
N GLN A 73 14.05 6.74 -20.13
CA GLN A 73 15.05 7.66 -20.63
C GLN A 73 15.86 7.09 -21.81
N THR A 74 16.18 5.80 -21.76
CA THR A 74 17.15 5.15 -22.68
C THR A 74 16.52 4.16 -23.63
N GLY A 75 15.29 3.73 -23.39
CA GLY A 75 14.63 2.62 -24.09
C GLY A 75 15.09 1.24 -23.66
N GLN A 76 16.04 1.15 -22.72
CA GLN A 76 16.66 -0.12 -22.30
C GLN A 76 16.52 -0.36 -20.81
N ASP A 77 16.39 -1.66 -20.46
CA ASP A 77 16.43 -2.08 -19.07
C ASP A 77 17.85 -1.94 -18.50
N GLU A 78 17.95 -1.56 -17.23
CA GLU A 78 19.20 -1.56 -16.51
C GLU A 78 19.86 -2.96 -16.46
N PRO A 79 21.18 -3.05 -16.34
CA PRO A 79 21.87 -4.29 -16.01
C PRO A 79 21.29 -4.95 -14.76
N LEU A 80 21.36 -6.29 -14.70
CA LEU A 80 20.77 -7.03 -13.59
C LEU A 80 21.36 -6.64 -12.24
N ASP A 81 22.67 -6.50 -12.16
CA ASP A 81 23.40 -6.11 -10.95
C ASP A 81 22.95 -4.75 -10.41
N VAL A 82 22.74 -3.76 -11.28
CA VAL A 82 22.22 -2.43 -10.91
C VAL A 82 20.84 -2.55 -10.27
N VAL A 83 19.97 -3.38 -10.84
CA VAL A 83 18.61 -3.59 -10.27
C VAL A 83 18.66 -4.31 -8.93
N LEU A 84 19.55 -5.32 -8.80
CA LEU A 84 19.71 -6.05 -7.54
C LEU A 84 20.30 -5.19 -6.43
N ASP A 85 21.28 -4.35 -6.76
CA ASP A 85 21.88 -3.41 -5.82
C ASP A 85 20.86 -2.35 -5.37
N ALA A 86 20.11 -1.78 -6.29
CA ALA A 86 19.05 -0.84 -5.95
C ALA A 86 17.97 -1.47 -5.04
N ALA A 87 17.61 -2.73 -5.30
CA ALA A 87 16.63 -3.45 -4.47
C ALA A 87 17.19 -3.75 -3.07
N ARG A 88 18.44 -4.17 -2.96
CA ARG A 88 19.14 -4.37 -1.69
C ARG A 88 19.20 -3.09 -0.88
N ASP A 89 19.66 -2.01 -1.50
CA ASP A 89 19.83 -0.72 -0.83
C ASP A 89 18.49 -0.13 -0.41
N GLY A 90 17.44 -0.29 -1.23
CA GLY A 90 16.07 0.07 -0.88
C GLY A 90 15.55 -0.70 0.34
N TYR A 91 15.83 -2.00 0.44
CA TYR A 91 15.49 -2.80 1.60
C TYR A 91 16.25 -2.35 2.86
N VAL A 92 17.57 -2.18 2.75
CA VAL A 92 18.42 -1.76 3.88
C VAL A 92 17.98 -0.39 4.39
N HIS A 93 17.75 0.56 3.48
CA HIS A 93 17.27 1.89 3.84
C HIS A 93 15.90 1.84 4.56
N ALA A 94 14.97 1.03 4.03
CA ALA A 94 13.66 0.86 4.64
C ALA A 94 13.74 0.28 6.07
N MET A 95 14.63 -0.70 6.29
CA MET A 95 14.88 -1.31 7.60
C MET A 95 15.43 -0.28 8.62
N GLN A 96 16.22 0.69 8.20
CA GLN A 96 16.74 1.76 9.05
C GLN A 96 15.61 2.67 9.60
N GLY A 97 14.49 2.80 8.88
CA GLY A 97 13.30 3.51 9.33
C GLY A 97 12.54 2.84 10.49
N GLY A 98 13.01 1.68 10.95
CA GLY A 98 12.42 0.87 12.00
C GLY A 98 11.56 -0.28 11.49
N VAL A 99 11.46 -1.32 12.30
CA VAL A 99 10.70 -2.55 11.98
C VAL A 99 9.84 -2.92 13.17
N TYR A 100 8.57 -3.18 12.92
CA TYR A 100 7.73 -3.83 13.90
C TYR A 100 8.10 -5.31 14.01
N VAL A 101 8.60 -5.70 15.18
CA VAL A 101 8.95 -7.09 15.52
C VAL A 101 7.99 -7.54 16.62
N PRO A 102 7.08 -8.49 16.35
CA PRO A 102 6.25 -9.07 17.39
C PRO A 102 7.11 -9.73 18.47
N PRO A 103 6.62 -9.82 19.73
CA PRO A 103 7.41 -10.38 20.82
C PRO A 103 8.01 -11.74 20.56
N GLU A 104 7.23 -12.63 19.92
CA GLU A 104 7.64 -13.98 19.54
C GLU A 104 8.73 -14.02 18.45
N GLY A 105 8.86 -12.96 17.67
CA GLY A 105 9.85 -12.85 16.60
C GLY A 105 11.19 -12.22 17.00
N LYS A 106 11.34 -11.75 18.26
CA LYS A 106 12.54 -11.02 18.66
C LYS A 106 13.81 -11.87 18.60
N SER A 107 13.73 -13.13 19.00
CA SER A 107 14.87 -14.05 19.00
C SER A 107 15.34 -14.45 17.60
N SER A 108 14.44 -14.49 16.61
CA SER A 108 14.74 -14.86 15.22
C SER A 108 15.00 -13.66 14.30
N PHE A 109 14.85 -12.44 14.79
CA PHE A 109 14.84 -11.24 13.95
C PHE A 109 16.04 -11.10 13.01
N LYS A 110 17.26 -11.34 13.49
CA LYS A 110 18.46 -11.24 12.64
C LYS A 110 18.42 -12.25 11.49
N LYS A 111 17.99 -13.47 11.77
CA LYS A 111 17.84 -14.54 10.77
C LYS A 111 16.73 -14.16 9.79
N ASP A 112 15.57 -13.73 10.28
CA ASP A 112 14.44 -13.34 9.45
C ASP A 112 14.77 -12.15 8.53
N ALA A 113 15.58 -11.20 9.02
CA ALA A 113 16.06 -10.08 8.22
C ALA A 113 16.99 -10.53 7.09
N ALA A 114 17.94 -11.44 7.36
CA ALA A 114 18.83 -11.98 6.33
C ALA A 114 18.06 -12.79 5.27
N GLU A 115 17.18 -13.71 5.69
CA GLU A 115 16.32 -14.48 4.78
C GLU A 115 15.39 -13.57 3.96
N SER A 116 15.00 -12.42 4.51
CA SER A 116 14.18 -11.44 3.81
C SER A 116 14.96 -10.69 2.75
N LEU A 117 16.22 -10.37 3.00
CA LEU A 117 17.12 -9.81 1.98
C LEU A 117 17.32 -10.78 0.82
N ASP A 118 17.53 -12.06 1.11
CA ASP A 118 17.63 -13.10 0.06
C ASP A 118 16.35 -13.15 -0.79
N ARG A 119 15.18 -13.00 -0.17
CA ARG A 119 13.90 -12.91 -0.90
C ARG A 119 13.81 -11.67 -1.78
N VAL A 120 14.29 -10.52 -1.30
CA VAL A 120 14.36 -9.28 -2.12
C VAL A 120 15.17 -9.52 -3.38
N ILE A 121 16.36 -10.11 -3.25
CA ILE A 121 17.26 -10.39 -4.38
C ILE A 121 16.60 -11.37 -5.37
N LYS A 122 15.99 -12.46 -4.87
CA LYS A 122 15.28 -13.42 -5.72
C LYS A 122 14.11 -12.79 -6.47
N MET A 123 13.33 -11.94 -5.80
CA MET A 123 12.19 -11.26 -6.40
C MET A 123 12.64 -10.19 -7.42
N ALA A 124 13.66 -9.39 -7.10
CA ALA A 124 14.21 -8.38 -8.00
C ALA A 124 14.82 -9.02 -9.26
N ARG A 125 15.43 -10.20 -9.14
CA ARG A 125 15.91 -11.00 -10.29
C ARG A 125 14.75 -11.42 -11.18
N VAL A 126 13.67 -11.97 -10.61
CA VAL A 126 12.47 -12.37 -11.38
C VAL A 126 11.84 -11.15 -12.04
N PHE A 127 11.76 -10.03 -11.35
CA PHE A 127 11.32 -8.76 -11.92
C PHE A 127 12.14 -8.42 -13.17
N ARG A 128 13.47 -8.34 -13.03
CA ARG A 128 14.36 -7.90 -14.12
C ARG A 128 14.40 -8.88 -15.30
N GLU A 129 14.45 -10.18 -15.04
CA GLU A 129 14.63 -11.21 -16.08
C GLU A 129 13.32 -11.58 -16.78
N LYS A 130 12.18 -11.55 -16.06
CA LYS A 130 10.92 -12.10 -16.57
C LYS A 130 9.82 -11.08 -16.80
N PHE A 131 9.85 -9.94 -16.09
CA PHE A 131 8.81 -8.93 -16.18
C PHE A 131 9.26 -7.69 -16.95
N ALA A 132 10.36 -7.08 -16.55
CA ALA A 132 10.85 -5.83 -17.10
C ALA A 132 11.04 -5.83 -18.64
N PRO A 133 11.55 -6.90 -19.29
CA PRO A 133 11.79 -6.88 -20.72
C PRO A 133 10.54 -6.63 -21.57
N ALA A 134 9.37 -7.14 -21.13
CA ALA A 134 8.10 -6.99 -21.84
C ALA A 134 7.40 -5.65 -21.59
N ILE A 135 7.88 -4.86 -20.63
CA ILE A 135 7.22 -3.62 -20.21
C ILE A 135 7.81 -2.42 -20.92
N ARG A 136 6.95 -1.56 -21.44
CA ARG A 136 7.27 -0.23 -21.96
C ARG A 136 6.64 0.82 -21.04
N PRO A 137 7.40 1.33 -20.04
CA PRO A 137 6.85 2.24 -19.05
C PRO A 137 6.63 3.64 -19.64
N LYS A 138 5.46 4.23 -19.37
CA LYS A 138 5.12 5.62 -19.66
C LYS A 138 5.23 6.50 -18.43
N PHE A 139 4.65 6.05 -17.31
CA PHE A 139 4.74 6.69 -16.00
C PHE A 139 5.14 5.67 -14.95
N VAL A 140 6.00 6.11 -14.02
CA VAL A 140 6.48 5.31 -12.88
C VAL A 140 6.31 6.13 -11.62
N GLU A 141 5.74 5.53 -10.57
CA GLU A 141 5.47 6.18 -9.27
C GLU A 141 4.79 7.55 -9.45
N LYS A 142 3.79 7.59 -10.33
CA LYS A 142 3.09 8.82 -10.65
C LYS A 142 2.20 9.25 -9.50
N ARG A 143 2.57 10.33 -8.81
CA ARG A 143 1.73 10.95 -7.78
C ARG A 143 0.54 11.65 -8.43
N ILE A 144 -0.63 11.39 -7.88
CA ILE A 144 -1.89 11.97 -8.30
C ILE A 144 -2.57 12.56 -7.07
N GLU A 145 -3.03 13.80 -7.21
CA GLU A 145 -3.85 14.44 -6.19
C GLU A 145 -4.97 15.22 -6.89
N PHE A 146 -6.22 14.92 -6.54
CA PHE A 146 -7.38 15.56 -7.14
C PHE A 146 -8.56 15.61 -6.17
N THR A 147 -9.58 16.39 -6.50
CA THR A 147 -10.86 16.43 -5.79
C THR A 147 -11.97 15.93 -6.71
N ASP A 148 -12.68 14.88 -6.32
CA ASP A 148 -13.92 14.49 -7.01
C ASP A 148 -15.01 15.51 -6.68
N PRO A 149 -15.74 16.05 -7.68
CA PRO A 149 -16.82 17.03 -7.45
C PRO A 149 -17.90 16.56 -6.45
N ARG A 150 -18.12 15.27 -6.35
CA ARG A 150 -19.07 14.64 -5.42
C ARG A 150 -18.58 14.61 -3.97
N THR A 151 -17.27 14.76 -3.76
CA THR A 151 -16.64 14.82 -2.44
C THR A 151 -15.73 16.07 -2.34
N PRO A 152 -16.29 17.29 -2.45
CA PRO A 152 -15.52 18.53 -2.58
C PRO A 152 -14.65 18.85 -1.36
N HIS A 153 -14.93 18.24 -0.22
CA HIS A 153 -14.19 18.35 1.04
C HIS A 153 -12.99 17.40 1.13
N LEU A 154 -12.85 16.47 0.17
CA LEU A 154 -11.75 15.51 0.13
C LEU A 154 -10.76 15.86 -0.98
N SER A 155 -9.48 15.66 -0.69
CA SER A 155 -8.40 15.57 -1.67
C SER A 155 -7.93 14.12 -1.74
N TRP A 156 -8.19 13.47 -2.86
CA TRP A 156 -7.76 12.09 -3.11
C TRP A 156 -6.28 12.09 -3.46
N LEU A 157 -5.50 11.29 -2.73
CA LEU A 157 -4.07 11.14 -2.95
C LEU A 157 -3.74 9.68 -3.25
N GLY A 158 -3.00 9.45 -4.31
CA GLY A 158 -2.50 8.13 -4.66
C GLY A 158 -1.24 8.17 -5.50
N PHE A 159 -0.72 6.99 -5.75
CA PHE A 159 0.42 6.77 -6.63
C PHE A 159 0.06 5.63 -7.58
N LEU A 160 0.39 5.78 -8.86
CA LEU A 160 0.35 4.71 -9.84
C LEU A 160 1.76 4.15 -9.97
N ASP A 161 1.94 2.89 -9.62
CA ASP A 161 3.26 2.25 -9.66
C ASP A 161 3.81 2.28 -11.09
N LEU A 162 2.98 1.88 -12.05
CA LEU A 162 3.35 1.81 -13.46
C LEU A 162 2.14 2.04 -14.37
N VAL A 163 2.29 2.92 -15.35
CA VAL A 163 1.43 3.01 -16.54
C VAL A 163 2.31 2.77 -17.76
N THR A 164 1.90 1.87 -18.64
CA THR A 164 2.63 1.52 -19.85
C THR A 164 2.21 2.38 -21.05
N GLU A 165 2.99 2.38 -22.13
CA GLU A 165 2.71 3.16 -23.34
C GLU A 165 1.40 2.73 -24.02
N ASP A 166 1.02 1.45 -23.90
CA ASP A 166 -0.25 0.90 -24.40
C ASP A 166 -1.45 1.17 -23.45
N GLY A 167 -1.24 1.94 -22.38
CA GLY A 167 -2.30 2.35 -21.45
C GLY A 167 -2.68 1.31 -20.40
N ARG A 168 -1.92 0.22 -20.26
CA ARG A 168 -2.08 -0.73 -19.15
C ARG A 168 -1.66 -0.07 -17.84
N LEU A 169 -2.49 -0.19 -16.82
CA LEU A 169 -2.11 0.14 -15.46
C LEU A 169 -1.67 -1.14 -14.74
N SER A 170 -0.45 -1.14 -14.25
CA SER A 170 0.14 -2.26 -13.53
C SER A 170 0.55 -1.83 -12.13
N ASP A 171 0.23 -2.66 -11.15
CA ASP A 171 0.63 -2.51 -9.75
C ASP A 171 1.49 -3.71 -9.37
N LEU A 172 2.76 -3.47 -9.09
CA LEU A 172 3.71 -4.49 -8.67
C LEU A 172 3.49 -4.86 -7.22
N LYS A 173 3.27 -6.13 -6.94
CA LYS A 173 3.08 -6.63 -5.59
C LYS A 173 4.10 -7.69 -5.22
N THR A 174 4.55 -7.67 -3.99
CA THR A 174 5.36 -8.74 -3.40
C THR A 174 4.55 -9.50 -2.37
N SER A 175 4.72 -10.80 -2.31
CA SER A 175 3.97 -11.65 -1.38
C SER A 175 4.78 -12.92 -1.04
N ALA A 176 4.52 -13.50 0.14
CA ALA A 176 5.04 -14.82 0.47
C ALA A 176 4.33 -15.95 -0.29
N ARG A 177 3.08 -15.72 -0.73
CA ARG A 177 2.24 -16.68 -1.46
C ARG A 177 1.64 -16.02 -2.70
N ALA A 178 1.33 -16.80 -3.72
CA ALA A 178 0.61 -16.31 -4.88
C ALA A 178 -0.75 -15.72 -4.47
N TRP A 179 -1.19 -14.70 -5.19
CA TRP A 179 -2.53 -14.18 -5.05
C TRP A 179 -3.52 -15.03 -5.83
N SER A 180 -4.77 -15.08 -5.35
CA SER A 180 -5.89 -15.60 -6.13
C SER A 180 -6.49 -14.51 -7.01
N GLN A 181 -7.21 -14.91 -8.06
CA GLN A 181 -7.96 -13.97 -8.88
C GLN A 181 -8.98 -13.18 -8.04
N SER A 182 -9.68 -13.85 -7.12
CA SER A 182 -10.64 -13.18 -6.23
C SER A 182 -10.01 -12.08 -5.37
N ARG A 183 -8.73 -12.18 -5.03
CA ARG A 183 -8.02 -11.13 -4.30
C ARG A 183 -7.77 -9.91 -5.17
N ALA A 184 -7.46 -10.09 -6.44
CA ALA A 184 -7.34 -8.99 -7.40
C ALA A 184 -8.71 -8.33 -7.64
N ASP A 185 -9.75 -9.14 -7.84
CA ASP A 185 -11.10 -8.67 -8.12
C ASP A 185 -11.75 -7.94 -6.93
N SER A 186 -11.42 -8.31 -5.71
CA SER A 186 -11.93 -7.64 -4.50
C SER A 186 -11.11 -6.43 -4.04
N SER A 187 -10.02 -6.08 -4.76
CA SER A 187 -9.14 -4.98 -4.34
C SER A 187 -9.80 -3.61 -4.52
N ILE A 188 -10.02 -2.89 -3.43
CA ILE A 188 -10.48 -1.49 -3.48
C ILE A 188 -9.45 -0.55 -4.12
N GLN A 189 -8.17 -0.96 -4.15
CA GLN A 189 -7.11 -0.20 -4.81
C GLN A 189 -7.35 -0.13 -6.32
N ALA A 190 -7.84 -1.21 -6.94
CA ALA A 190 -8.19 -1.22 -8.35
C ALA A 190 -9.31 -0.21 -8.68
N SER A 191 -10.30 -0.04 -7.80
CA SER A 191 -11.36 0.96 -7.98
C SER A 191 -10.82 2.40 -7.97
N ALA A 192 -9.83 2.67 -7.12
CA ALA A 192 -9.14 3.96 -7.12
C ALA A 192 -8.27 4.15 -8.37
N TYR A 193 -7.57 3.13 -8.80
CA TYR A 193 -6.74 3.16 -10.00
C TYR A 193 -7.54 3.48 -11.25
N TRP A 194 -8.76 2.94 -11.37
CA TRP A 194 -9.67 3.25 -12.46
C TRP A 194 -9.92 4.77 -12.57
N ARG A 195 -10.19 5.42 -11.46
CA ARG A 195 -10.44 6.86 -11.44
C ARG A 195 -9.17 7.69 -11.55
N PHE A 196 -8.07 7.23 -10.93
CA PHE A 196 -6.80 7.95 -10.93
C PHE A 196 -6.20 8.02 -12.35
N LEU A 197 -6.27 6.92 -13.11
CA LEU A 197 -5.80 6.95 -14.49
C LEU A 197 -6.66 7.85 -15.37
N GLN A 198 -7.97 7.89 -15.14
CA GLN A 198 -8.86 8.82 -15.82
C GLN A 198 -8.48 10.29 -15.59
N GLU A 199 -8.00 10.66 -14.40
CA GLU A 199 -7.47 12.01 -14.14
C GLU A 199 -6.21 12.31 -14.93
N VAL A 200 -5.36 11.32 -15.17
CA VAL A 200 -4.07 11.48 -15.84
C VAL A 200 -4.19 11.42 -17.35
N GLU A 201 -4.98 10.47 -17.86
CA GLU A 201 -5.07 10.14 -19.28
C GLU A 201 -6.38 10.63 -19.94
N GLY A 202 -7.31 11.20 -19.17
CA GLY A 202 -8.64 11.59 -19.65
C GLY A 202 -9.60 10.42 -19.87
N LYS A 203 -9.12 9.17 -19.74
CA LYS A 203 -9.91 7.94 -19.88
C LYS A 203 -9.49 6.91 -18.83
N PRO A 204 -10.41 6.06 -18.36
CA PRO A 204 -10.07 5.00 -17.44
C PRO A 204 -9.29 3.88 -18.15
N PRO A 205 -8.56 3.03 -17.39
CA PRO A 205 -7.94 1.83 -17.94
C PRO A 205 -9.00 0.81 -18.36
N GLU A 206 -8.76 0.13 -19.47
CA GLU A 206 -9.57 -1.04 -19.85
C GLU A 206 -9.34 -2.20 -18.87
N LYS A 207 -8.07 -2.37 -18.47
CA LYS A 207 -7.64 -3.41 -17.54
C LYS A 207 -6.63 -2.86 -16.55
N ILE A 208 -6.71 -3.37 -15.33
CA ILE A 208 -5.77 -3.15 -14.26
C ILE A 208 -5.10 -4.48 -13.96
N THR A 209 -3.79 -4.49 -13.86
CA THR A 209 -3.04 -5.72 -13.61
C THR A 209 -2.33 -5.63 -12.27
N PHE A 210 -2.50 -6.64 -11.44
CA PHE A 210 -1.64 -6.88 -10.29
C PHE A 210 -0.55 -7.87 -10.70
N ASP A 211 0.68 -7.36 -10.83
CA ASP A 211 1.84 -8.17 -11.16
C ASP A 211 2.51 -8.61 -9.87
N VAL A 212 2.21 -9.83 -9.45
CA VAL A 212 2.59 -10.36 -8.13
C VAL A 212 3.83 -11.21 -8.24
N ILE A 213 4.92 -10.76 -7.62
CA ILE A 213 6.10 -11.59 -7.43
C ILE A 213 6.00 -12.25 -6.06
N SER A 214 5.77 -13.55 -6.05
CA SER A 214 5.66 -14.34 -4.82
C SER A 214 6.95 -15.13 -4.55
N CYS A 215 7.41 -15.11 -3.29
CA CYS A 215 8.58 -15.86 -2.85
C CYS A 215 8.38 -16.36 -1.41
N GLY A 216 8.15 -17.67 -1.29
CA GLY A 216 8.15 -18.38 -0.01
C GLY A 216 9.55 -18.90 0.33
N LYS A 217 9.63 -20.21 0.63
CA LYS A 217 10.91 -20.90 0.87
C LYS A 217 11.66 -21.28 -0.42
N GLY A 218 10.98 -21.33 -1.56
CA GLY A 218 11.54 -21.75 -2.84
C GLY A 218 11.93 -20.59 -3.75
N ALA A 219 11.85 -20.83 -5.05
CA ALA A 219 12.10 -19.83 -6.09
C ALA A 219 10.99 -18.78 -6.12
N ALA A 220 11.36 -17.56 -6.47
CA ALA A 220 10.38 -16.50 -6.73
C ALA A 220 9.62 -16.78 -8.05
N LYS A 221 8.33 -16.41 -8.09
CA LYS A 221 7.44 -16.61 -9.24
C LYS A 221 6.66 -15.34 -9.52
N LEU A 222 6.54 -14.97 -10.79
CA LEU A 222 5.68 -13.90 -11.26
C LEU A 222 4.31 -14.48 -11.66
N THR A 223 3.26 -13.79 -11.26
CA THR A 223 1.88 -14.07 -11.68
C THR A 223 1.20 -12.73 -11.96
N SER A 224 0.65 -12.55 -13.16
CA SER A 224 -0.12 -11.37 -13.52
C SER A 224 -1.61 -11.68 -13.43
N LEU A 225 -2.35 -10.86 -12.68
CA LEU A 225 -3.78 -11.01 -12.43
C LEU A 225 -4.49 -9.77 -12.97
N GLU A 226 -5.26 -9.94 -14.01
CA GLU A 226 -6.03 -8.86 -14.60
C GLU A 226 -7.38 -8.69 -13.89
N THR A 227 -7.79 -7.45 -13.71
CA THR A 227 -9.13 -7.10 -13.22
C THR A 227 -9.59 -5.83 -13.91
N SER A 228 -10.89 -5.63 -13.95
CA SER A 228 -11.52 -4.42 -14.52
C SER A 228 -12.37 -3.73 -13.48
N ARG A 229 -12.61 -2.44 -13.68
CA ARG A 229 -13.49 -1.63 -12.84
C ARG A 229 -14.34 -0.73 -13.72
N THR A 230 -15.41 -0.24 -13.14
CA THR A 230 -16.37 0.67 -13.75
C THR A 230 -16.59 1.89 -12.87
N ALA A 231 -17.36 2.84 -13.34
CA ALA A 231 -17.79 3.98 -12.54
C ALA A 231 -18.52 3.54 -11.24
N HIS A 232 -19.26 2.43 -11.31
CA HIS A 232 -19.96 1.89 -10.14
C HIS A 232 -19.02 1.45 -9.02
N ASP A 233 -17.86 0.89 -9.35
CA ASP A 233 -16.83 0.52 -8.36
C ASP A 233 -16.23 1.76 -7.68
N TRP A 234 -16.05 2.83 -8.45
CA TRP A 234 -15.64 4.13 -7.90
C TRP A 234 -16.72 4.74 -7.01
N ASP A 235 -17.99 4.67 -7.41
CA ASP A 235 -19.12 5.15 -6.60
C ASP A 235 -19.19 4.42 -5.25
N ALA A 236 -18.98 3.10 -5.26
CA ALA A 236 -18.90 2.31 -4.04
C ALA A 236 -17.73 2.73 -3.14
N LEU A 237 -16.59 3.10 -3.73
CA LEU A 237 -15.44 3.59 -2.97
C LEU A 237 -15.70 5.00 -2.39
N LEU A 238 -16.36 5.88 -3.15
CA LEU A 238 -16.80 7.20 -2.65
C LEU A 238 -17.73 7.06 -1.44
N LEU A 239 -18.71 6.15 -1.51
CA LEU A 239 -19.63 5.88 -0.40
C LEU A 239 -18.89 5.41 0.86
N ARG A 240 -17.87 4.54 0.70
CA ARG A 240 -17.01 4.10 1.81
C ARG A 240 -16.21 5.27 2.41
N ALA A 241 -15.69 6.15 1.56
CA ALA A 241 -14.98 7.35 2.00
C ALA A 241 -15.91 8.30 2.77
N ASP A 242 -17.11 8.56 2.25
CA ASP A 242 -18.10 9.41 2.91
C ASP A 242 -18.52 8.84 4.28
N ALA A 243 -18.81 7.55 4.35
CA ALA A 243 -19.14 6.89 5.62
C ALA A 243 -17.98 6.99 6.63
N MET A 244 -16.75 6.76 6.19
CA MET A 244 -15.56 6.94 7.02
C MET A 244 -15.47 8.37 7.57
N ILE A 245 -15.63 9.38 6.71
CA ILE A 245 -15.53 10.79 7.12
C ILE A 245 -16.60 11.16 8.15
N ARG A 246 -17.84 10.73 7.94
CA ARG A 246 -18.94 10.95 8.91
C ARG A 246 -18.62 10.34 10.28
N MET A 247 -18.06 9.13 10.31
CA MET A 247 -17.63 8.51 11.56
C MET A 247 -16.48 9.28 12.23
N VAL A 248 -15.51 9.73 11.45
CA VAL A 248 -14.39 10.57 11.95
C VAL A 248 -14.92 11.88 12.52
N GLU A 249 -15.83 12.56 11.83
CA GLU A 249 -16.47 13.80 12.28
C GLU A 249 -17.29 13.62 13.55
N ALA A 250 -17.94 12.48 13.68
CA ALA A 250 -18.71 12.11 14.88
C ALA A 250 -17.83 11.63 16.05
N GLY A 251 -16.51 11.43 15.84
CA GLY A 251 -15.60 10.89 16.85
C GLY A 251 -15.82 9.40 17.14
N ILE A 252 -16.35 8.65 16.16
CA ILE A 252 -16.71 7.24 16.32
C ILE A 252 -15.61 6.36 15.73
N PHE A 253 -14.89 5.64 16.60
CA PHE A 253 -13.76 4.78 16.23
C PHE A 253 -13.86 3.40 16.89
N PRO A 254 -14.77 2.53 16.46
CA PRO A 254 -14.87 1.19 17.03
C PRO A 254 -13.59 0.40 16.77
N PRO A 255 -13.23 -0.57 17.64
CA PRO A 255 -12.16 -1.51 17.38
C PRO A 255 -12.55 -2.46 16.23
N ALA A 256 -11.56 -3.21 15.74
CA ALA A 256 -11.83 -4.34 14.85
C ALA A 256 -12.81 -5.35 15.49
N GLU A 257 -13.51 -6.08 14.64
CA GLU A 257 -14.42 -7.13 15.12
C GLU A 257 -13.72 -8.12 16.07
N PRO A 258 -14.41 -8.60 17.10
CA PRO A 258 -13.89 -9.67 17.95
C PRO A 258 -13.52 -10.90 17.11
N GLY A 259 -12.28 -11.40 17.31
CA GLY A 259 -11.77 -12.55 16.54
C GLY A 259 -11.12 -12.19 15.19
N SER A 260 -11.11 -10.93 14.80
CA SER A 260 -10.33 -10.49 13.63
C SER A 260 -8.87 -10.92 13.78
N TRP A 261 -8.33 -11.58 12.74
CA TRP A 261 -6.92 -11.99 12.69
C TRP A 261 -5.95 -10.82 12.80
N LEU A 262 -6.39 -9.62 12.40
CA LEU A 262 -5.60 -8.38 12.52
C LEU A 262 -5.46 -7.92 13.97
N CYS A 263 -6.40 -8.30 14.84
CA CYS A 263 -6.42 -7.91 16.25
C CYS A 263 -5.59 -8.87 17.12
N GLY A 264 -4.30 -8.97 16.81
CA GLY A 264 -3.36 -9.83 17.52
C GLY A 264 -1.95 -9.23 17.58
N PRO A 265 -1.11 -9.66 18.53
CA PRO A 265 0.23 -9.09 18.75
C PRO A 265 1.15 -9.26 17.54
N LYS A 266 0.90 -10.26 16.71
CA LYS A 266 1.66 -10.50 15.48
C LYS A 266 1.42 -9.43 14.40
N TRP A 267 0.20 -8.85 14.36
CA TRP A 267 -0.24 -8.02 13.25
C TRP A 267 -0.52 -6.58 13.65
N CYS A 268 -0.94 -6.37 14.90
CA CYS A 268 -1.32 -5.05 15.41
C CYS A 268 -0.26 -4.52 16.38
N GLY A 269 0.53 -3.55 15.93
CA GLY A 269 1.55 -2.91 16.76
C GLY A 269 0.97 -2.14 17.96
N TYR A 270 -0.34 -1.85 17.93
CA TYR A 270 -1.05 -1.22 19.05
C TYR A 270 -1.65 -2.22 20.04
N TYR A 271 -1.51 -3.53 19.79
CA TYR A 271 -2.18 -4.58 20.57
C TYR A 271 -2.01 -4.39 22.09
N TRP A 272 -0.77 -4.16 22.52
CA TRP A 272 -0.43 -4.09 23.94
C TRP A 272 -0.95 -2.84 24.65
N THR A 273 -1.16 -1.76 23.94
CA THR A 273 -1.64 -0.48 24.46
C THR A 273 -3.11 -0.20 24.11
N CYS A 274 -3.74 -1.07 23.31
CA CYS A 274 -5.13 -0.91 22.89
C CYS A 274 -6.09 -1.01 24.09
N PRO A 275 -6.98 -0.02 24.31
CA PRO A 275 -7.92 -0.05 25.44
C PRO A 275 -8.98 -1.15 25.32
N TYR A 276 -9.24 -1.63 24.11
CA TYR A 276 -10.24 -2.66 23.85
C TYR A 276 -9.72 -4.10 23.97
N ILE A 277 -8.42 -4.29 24.23
CA ILE A 277 -7.85 -5.61 24.51
C ILE A 277 -7.90 -5.87 26.03
N PRO A 278 -8.62 -6.91 26.49
CA PRO A 278 -8.72 -7.23 27.90
C PRO A 278 -7.35 -7.50 28.55
N ALA A 279 -7.16 -7.07 29.80
CA ALA A 279 -5.89 -7.19 30.51
C ALA A 279 -5.38 -8.65 30.57
N HIS A 280 -6.24 -9.64 30.77
CA HIS A 280 -5.87 -11.06 30.80
C HIS A 280 -5.30 -11.58 29.47
N LYS A 281 -5.61 -10.94 28.34
CA LYS A 281 -5.03 -11.29 27.03
C LYS A 281 -3.68 -10.61 26.79
N LYS A 282 -3.36 -9.55 27.52
CA LYS A 282 -2.07 -8.84 27.43
C LYS A 282 -0.96 -9.51 28.23
N ASN A 283 -1.33 -10.35 29.18
CA ASN A 283 -0.40 -11.03 30.09
C ASN A 283 -0.08 -12.48 29.64
N ARG A 284 -0.48 -12.88 28.47
CA ARG A 284 -0.16 -14.16 27.84
C ARG A 284 0.90 -13.94 26.77
#